data_5c0fe710378cc50e14786bbea2fcf16d
#
_entry.id   5c0fe710378cc50e14786bbea2fcf16d
#
_cell.length_a   1.000
_cell.length_b   1.000
_cell.length_c   1.000
_cell.angle_alpha   90.00
_cell.angle_beta   90.00
_cell.angle_gamma   90.00
#
_symmetry.space_group_name_H-M   'P 1'
#
loop_
_entity.id
_entity.type
_entity.pdbx_description
1 polymer ?
#
loop_
_entity_poly.entity_id
_entity_poly.type
_entity_poly.pdbx_seq_one_letter_code
_entity_poly.pdbx_strand_id
1 'polypeptide(L)'
;MGVCDTSSDVDKTKIDDKPLNPFRTNSSEATRYYSSTNASSHDKLILNNKVIVTETNQNLSNVYEKVKLLGKGAFGEVWLIRHKLLGKEFALKIIKKDPKLDTRKIENEIKILRKLDHPFILKIIEFTLLLNNYYIVTEYYPGGELFDIIEQKKRFTERETSYIIYQILLAVRYCHYMKIVHRDIKPENILIVGQENSGLLRVKLIDFGTAKVFSGSKNKHLVGSSYYVSPEVLKRQYDESCDLWSIGVIMYIMLVGFPPFNGIDDSEILRKVKIGKYKTTDPNYISLSDNAKDLISKLLEYNPKLRITAEQALKHPWFETEDIKNLDYLDDAIARNMMSNLERYKSDNIIRCAVLAYLVHQNMNIKPCQDASKLFNSLDSDHDGKLSKKDLINAYLRYYNLNEQQAINKAEYIFKYIDTDNNGMIENEEFIRACIDPNLFTSYNHIKVAFDYFDKNKKGAISLEDLESKFFQHSKPNPDDKVKLQNMFNQIDSNGDGLISFEDFSYMIKGVISN
;
A
#
# COMPACT_ATOMS: atom_id res chain seq x y z
N MET A 1 -4.87 71.03 -15.27
CA MET A 1 -6.12 71.82 -15.37
C MET A 1 -7.19 70.79 -15.72
N GLY A 2 -7.95 70.39 -14.87
CA GLY A 2 -9.09 70.92 -14.10
C GLY A 2 -10.20 69.95 -14.43
N VAL A 3 -10.65 69.21 -13.54
CA VAL A 3 -11.63 69.36 -12.47
C VAL A 3 -13.02 68.84 -12.88
N CYS A 4 -13.50 67.85 -12.10
CA CYS A 4 -14.87 67.64 -11.54
C CYS A 4 -16.07 67.69 -12.51
N ASP A 5 -17.12 67.01 -12.35
CA ASP A 5 -17.89 66.42 -11.26
C ASP A 5 -19.25 65.90 -11.80
N THR A 6 -19.82 65.02 -11.04
CA THR A 6 -21.23 64.80 -10.63
C THR A 6 -22.27 64.18 -11.58
N SER A 7 -22.76 63.10 -11.08
CA SER A 7 -24.15 62.76 -10.65
C SER A 7 -25.21 62.39 -11.69
N SER A 8 -25.85 61.35 -11.33
CA SER A 8 -27.26 61.05 -11.07
C SER A 8 -27.95 60.06 -11.98
N ASP A 9 -28.42 59.06 -11.30
CA ASP A 9 -29.67 58.26 -11.44
C ASP A 9 -30.45 58.31 -12.76
N VAL A 10 -30.86 57.14 -13.24
CA VAL A 10 -32.25 56.67 -13.32
C VAL A 10 -32.34 55.28 -14.00
N ASP A 11 -32.94 54.42 -13.29
CA ASP A 11 -33.71 53.22 -13.57
C ASP A 11 -34.22 53.05 -15.02
N LYS A 12 -34.05 51.85 -15.61
CA LYS A 12 -35.04 51.16 -16.46
C LYS A 12 -34.68 49.71 -16.78
N THR A 13 -35.48 48.84 -16.21
CA THR A 13 -35.81 47.46 -16.63
C THR A 13 -35.70 47.20 -18.14
N LYS A 14 -34.95 46.17 -18.54
CA LYS A 14 -35.21 45.39 -19.74
C LYS A 14 -34.98 43.92 -19.47
N ILE A 15 -36.08 43.18 -19.66
CA ILE A 15 -36.18 41.73 -19.75
C ILE A 15 -35.47 41.34 -21.05
N ASP A 16 -34.51 40.43 -20.97
CA ASP A 16 -33.96 39.70 -22.12
C ASP A 16 -34.14 38.19 -21.89
N ASP A 17 -35.05 37.65 -22.67
CA ASP A 17 -35.26 36.20 -22.87
C ASP A 17 -34.02 35.56 -23.48
N LYS A 18 -33.41 34.59 -22.81
CA LYS A 18 -32.53 33.59 -23.41
C LYS A 18 -32.93 32.18 -22.98
N PRO A 19 -32.88 31.19 -23.90
CA PRO A 19 -33.50 29.89 -23.71
C PRO A 19 -32.77 29.02 -22.69
N LEU A 20 -33.57 28.32 -21.89
CA LEU A 20 -33.18 27.33 -20.90
C LEU A 20 -32.37 26.17 -21.52
N ASN A 21 -31.18 25.93 -21.02
CA ASN A 21 -30.35 24.75 -21.34
C ASN A 21 -30.73 23.62 -20.36
N PRO A 22 -31.23 22.45 -20.82
CA PRO A 22 -31.81 21.42 -19.96
C PRO A 22 -30.84 20.46 -19.26
N PHE A 23 -29.54 20.78 -19.17
CA PHE A 23 -28.53 19.91 -18.54
C PHE A 23 -27.76 20.59 -17.40
N ARG A 24 -28.47 21.14 -16.41
CA ARG A 24 -27.91 21.40 -15.09
C ARG A 24 -28.70 20.57 -14.06
N THR A 25 -28.25 19.36 -13.84
CA THR A 25 -28.65 18.59 -12.66
C THR A 25 -27.87 19.14 -11.46
N ASN A 26 -28.59 19.68 -10.51
CA ASN A 26 -28.07 20.17 -9.24
C ASN A 26 -27.45 19.02 -8.44
N SER A 27 -26.14 19.10 -8.19
CA SER A 27 -25.38 18.18 -7.33
C SER A 27 -25.67 18.34 -5.82
N SER A 28 -26.77 18.99 -5.44
CA SER A 28 -27.14 19.23 -4.04
C SER A 28 -28.30 18.37 -3.52
N GLU A 29 -28.96 17.57 -4.37
CA GLU A 29 -30.05 16.68 -3.93
C GLU A 29 -29.63 15.22 -3.71
N ALA A 30 -28.50 14.77 -4.26
CA ALA A 30 -27.98 13.43 -4.04
C ALA A 30 -27.38 13.21 -2.62
N THR A 31 -27.14 14.29 -1.87
CA THR A 31 -26.54 14.23 -0.52
C THR A 31 -27.59 14.19 0.60
N ARG A 32 -28.89 14.26 0.30
CA ARG A 32 -29.95 14.30 1.31
C ARG A 32 -30.73 12.99 1.50
N TYR A 33 -30.47 11.95 0.73
CA TYR A 33 -31.19 10.68 0.87
C TYR A 33 -30.49 9.60 1.74
N TYR A 34 -29.28 9.91 2.28
CA TYR A 34 -28.51 8.95 3.10
C TYR A 34 -28.34 9.35 4.56
N SER A 35 -29.15 10.26 5.07
CA SER A 35 -29.08 10.66 6.48
C SER A 35 -30.38 10.39 7.22
N SER A 36 -30.78 9.13 7.37
CA SER A 36 -31.71 8.71 8.43
C SER A 36 -31.79 7.19 8.58
N THR A 37 -30.78 6.59 9.16
CA THR A 37 -30.93 5.49 10.11
C THR A 37 -29.89 5.70 11.19
N ASN A 38 -30.30 6.31 12.30
CA ASN A 38 -29.55 6.34 13.54
C ASN A 38 -29.48 4.91 14.09
N ALA A 39 -28.51 4.13 13.63
CA ALA A 39 -27.98 3.00 14.38
C ALA A 39 -26.68 3.49 15.03
N SER A 40 -26.65 3.49 16.34
CA SER A 40 -25.60 3.95 17.21
C SER A 40 -24.20 3.54 16.74
N SER A 41 -23.48 4.45 16.11
CA SER A 41 -22.07 4.32 15.70
C SER A 41 -21.12 4.48 16.91
N HIS A 42 -21.61 4.38 18.13
CA HIS A 42 -20.84 4.70 19.35
C HIS A 42 -20.16 3.51 20.02
N ASP A 43 -20.24 2.28 19.46
CA ASP A 43 -19.81 1.10 20.24
C ASP A 43 -18.53 0.39 19.75
N LYS A 44 -17.87 0.83 18.68
CA LYS A 44 -16.63 0.18 18.22
C LYS A 44 -15.37 0.94 18.70
N LEU A 45 -14.48 0.23 19.35
CA LEU A 45 -13.08 0.65 19.53
C LEU A 45 -12.40 0.61 18.17
N ILE A 46 -11.74 1.69 17.75
CA ILE A 46 -11.12 1.79 16.43
C ILE A 46 -9.76 1.09 16.45
N LEU A 47 -9.60 -0.01 15.69
CA LEU A 47 -8.30 -0.59 15.38
C LEU A 47 -7.62 0.27 14.33
N ASN A 48 -6.64 1.04 14.77
CA ASN A 48 -5.80 1.76 13.81
C ASN A 48 -4.68 0.82 13.33
N ASN A 49 -4.49 0.66 12.00
CA ASN A 49 -3.40 -0.13 11.41
C ASN A 49 -2.00 0.24 11.95
N LYS A 50 -1.85 1.39 12.61
CA LYS A 50 -0.65 1.80 13.34
C LYS A 50 -0.29 0.91 14.53
N VAL A 51 -1.25 0.11 15.04
CA VAL A 51 -1.01 -0.84 16.14
C VAL A 51 -0.15 -2.02 15.68
N ILE A 52 -0.15 -2.32 14.39
CA ILE A 52 0.40 -3.57 13.83
C ILE A 52 1.88 -3.43 13.46
N VAL A 53 2.33 -2.25 13.02
CA VAL A 53 3.76 -2.00 12.76
C VAL A 53 4.41 -1.53 14.06
N THR A 54 5.12 -2.45 14.68
CA THR A 54 5.65 -2.26 16.01
C THR A 54 6.94 -1.45 16.04
N GLU A 55 6.89 -0.34 16.76
CA GLU A 55 8.08 0.15 17.43
C GLU A 55 8.35 -0.77 18.62
N THR A 56 9.41 -1.54 18.57
CA THR A 56 9.79 -2.44 19.65
C THR A 56 11.03 -1.91 20.34
N ASN A 57 11.04 -1.94 21.67
CA ASN A 57 12.25 -1.68 22.47
C ASN A 57 13.02 -2.96 22.75
N GLN A 58 12.65 -4.09 22.11
CA GLN A 58 13.26 -5.38 22.35
C GLN A 58 14.57 -5.52 21.55
N ASN A 59 15.52 -6.24 22.13
CA ASN A 59 16.69 -6.68 21.38
C ASN A 59 16.25 -7.74 20.34
N LEU A 60 16.29 -7.38 19.07
CA LEU A 60 15.89 -8.25 17.96
C LEU A 60 16.63 -9.60 17.94
N SER A 61 17.84 -9.68 18.54
CA SER A 61 18.57 -10.94 18.66
C SER A 61 17.85 -12.01 19.51
N ASN A 62 16.87 -11.62 20.33
CA ASN A 62 16.07 -12.58 21.09
C ASN A 62 15.02 -13.26 20.19
N VAL A 63 14.54 -12.55 19.17
CA VAL A 63 13.46 -12.98 18.27
C VAL A 63 14.02 -13.58 16.98
N TYR A 64 15.08 -13.00 16.45
CA TYR A 64 15.66 -13.37 15.16
C TYR A 64 17.10 -13.86 15.30
N GLU A 65 17.51 -14.72 14.39
CA GLU A 65 18.89 -15.10 14.13
C GLU A 65 19.36 -14.50 12.80
N LYS A 66 20.58 -13.99 12.75
CA LYS A 66 21.21 -13.55 11.50
C LYS A 66 21.68 -14.75 10.70
N VAL A 67 21.26 -14.86 9.44
CA VAL A 67 21.60 -15.97 8.54
C VAL A 67 22.76 -15.60 7.62
N LYS A 68 22.61 -14.52 6.84
CA LYS A 68 23.69 -14.03 5.95
C LYS A 68 23.55 -12.54 5.66
N LEU A 69 24.65 -11.90 5.31
CA LEU A 69 24.66 -10.53 4.79
C LEU A 69 24.12 -10.56 3.34
N LEU A 70 23.09 -9.75 3.06
CA LEU A 70 22.51 -9.58 1.72
C LEU A 70 23.17 -8.45 0.97
N GLY A 71 23.51 -7.34 1.66
CA GLY A 71 24.15 -6.19 1.04
C GLY A 71 24.72 -5.23 2.07
N LYS A 72 25.69 -4.42 1.61
CA LYS A 72 26.27 -3.32 2.39
C LYS A 72 26.32 -2.08 1.51
N GLY A 73 25.64 -1.04 1.94
CA GLY A 73 25.54 0.24 1.23
C GLY A 73 25.99 1.43 2.06
N ALA A 74 25.88 2.61 1.48
CA ALA A 74 26.25 3.88 2.12
C ALA A 74 25.47 4.15 3.43
N PHE A 75 24.26 3.59 3.56
CA PHE A 75 23.38 3.84 4.71
C PHE A 75 23.43 2.74 5.77
N GLY A 76 24.11 1.62 5.53
CA GLY A 76 24.19 0.52 6.48
C GLY A 76 24.25 -0.86 5.84
N GLU A 77 23.82 -1.86 6.56
CA GLU A 77 23.87 -3.28 6.19
C GLU A 77 22.45 -3.85 6.09
N VAL A 78 22.24 -4.74 5.13
CA VAL A 78 21.01 -5.52 5.00
C VAL A 78 21.34 -6.99 5.23
N TRP A 79 20.68 -7.61 6.19
CA TRP A 79 20.88 -8.99 6.58
C TRP A 79 19.64 -9.83 6.30
N LEU A 80 19.83 -11.06 5.84
CA LEU A 80 18.82 -12.10 5.95
C LEU A 80 18.77 -12.54 7.41
N ILE A 81 17.58 -12.47 7.99
CA ILE A 81 17.31 -12.94 9.35
C ILE A 81 16.20 -13.99 9.32
N ARG A 82 16.22 -14.90 10.32
CA ARG A 82 15.18 -15.91 10.49
C ARG A 82 14.53 -15.76 11.86
N HIS A 83 13.20 -15.74 11.89
CA HIS A 83 12.43 -15.72 13.13
C HIS A 83 12.58 -17.08 13.84
N LYS A 84 13.09 -17.09 15.07
CA LYS A 84 13.48 -18.33 15.79
C LYS A 84 12.32 -19.29 16.02
N LEU A 85 11.11 -18.79 16.31
CA LEU A 85 9.93 -19.64 16.56
C LEU A 85 9.21 -20.02 15.28
N LEU A 86 9.05 -19.08 14.33
CA LEU A 86 8.31 -19.32 13.09
C LEU A 86 9.15 -19.97 12.00
N GLY A 87 10.49 -19.95 12.11
CA GLY A 87 11.41 -20.41 11.07
C GLY A 87 11.38 -19.56 9.79
N LYS A 88 10.65 -18.47 9.77
CA LYS A 88 10.39 -17.61 8.62
C LYS A 88 11.50 -16.58 8.42
N GLU A 89 11.81 -16.31 7.15
CA GLU A 89 12.87 -15.38 6.75
C GLU A 89 12.35 -13.97 6.49
N PHE A 90 13.16 -12.98 6.89
CA PHE A 90 12.92 -11.55 6.73
C PHE A 90 14.21 -10.85 6.33
N ALA A 91 14.11 -9.61 5.85
CA ALA A 91 15.25 -8.75 5.63
C ALA A 91 15.35 -7.73 6.79
N LEU A 92 16.56 -7.57 7.32
CA LEU A 92 16.88 -6.61 8.37
C LEU A 92 17.83 -5.54 7.83
N LYS A 93 17.32 -4.32 7.68
CA LYS A 93 18.13 -3.13 7.35
C LYS A 93 18.63 -2.51 8.65
N ILE A 94 19.95 -2.43 8.82
CA ILE A 94 20.60 -1.82 9.99
C ILE A 94 21.22 -0.52 9.53
N ILE A 95 20.77 0.61 10.05
CA ILE A 95 21.26 1.94 9.71
C ILE A 95 21.86 2.58 10.95
N LYS A 96 23.15 2.86 10.91
CA LYS A 96 23.85 3.52 12.02
C LYS A 96 23.43 4.98 12.10
N LYS A 97 23.01 5.43 13.28
CA LYS A 97 22.72 6.84 13.54
C LYS A 97 24.03 7.62 13.61
N ASP A 98 24.40 8.24 12.50
CA ASP A 98 25.55 9.15 12.41
C ASP A 98 25.03 10.59 12.54
N PRO A 99 25.69 11.49 13.29
CA PRO A 99 25.35 12.91 13.32
C PRO A 99 25.34 13.60 11.95
N LYS A 100 26.08 13.05 10.99
CA LYS A 100 26.13 13.53 9.60
C LYS A 100 24.97 12.99 8.73
N LEU A 101 24.26 11.95 9.19
CA LEU A 101 23.15 11.36 8.48
C LEU A 101 21.87 12.15 8.79
N ASP A 102 21.13 12.52 7.76
CA ASP A 102 19.80 13.12 7.94
C ASP A 102 18.80 12.05 8.41
N THR A 103 18.72 11.84 9.72
CA THR A 103 17.84 10.86 10.36
C THR A 103 16.37 11.09 10.02
N ARG A 104 15.98 12.34 9.66
CA ARG A 104 14.62 12.68 9.22
C ARG A 104 14.19 11.90 7.98
N LYS A 105 15.14 11.50 7.11
CA LYS A 105 14.83 10.65 5.94
C LYS A 105 14.37 9.26 6.37
N ILE A 106 15.09 8.65 7.32
CA ILE A 106 14.78 7.31 7.84
C ILE A 106 13.43 7.32 8.57
N GLU A 107 13.23 8.30 9.44
CA GLU A 107 11.97 8.47 10.16
C GLU A 107 10.79 8.73 9.22
N ASN A 108 11.03 9.48 8.13
CA ASN A 108 10.04 9.69 7.07
C ASN A 108 9.75 8.41 6.28
N GLU A 109 10.77 7.63 5.93
CA GLU A 109 10.63 6.32 5.28
C GLU A 109 9.74 5.39 6.12
N ILE A 110 10.07 5.23 7.41
CA ILE A 110 9.28 4.43 8.35
C ILE A 110 7.84 4.96 8.45
N LYS A 111 7.67 6.28 8.59
CA LYS A 111 6.35 6.92 8.69
C LYS A 111 5.50 6.72 7.44
N ILE A 112 6.10 6.72 6.26
CA ILE A 112 5.41 6.48 4.99
C ILE A 112 5.06 5.00 4.87
N LEU A 113 6.01 4.09 5.05
CA LEU A 113 5.79 2.64 4.93
C LEU A 113 4.73 2.12 5.90
N ARG A 114 4.61 2.72 7.10
CA ARG A 114 3.54 2.39 8.06
C ARG A 114 2.13 2.78 7.60
N LYS A 115 2.01 3.63 6.59
CA LYS A 115 0.72 4.07 6.04
C LYS A 115 0.35 3.34 4.77
N LEU A 116 1.32 2.66 4.14
CA LEU A 116 1.13 1.99 2.87
C LEU A 116 0.79 0.51 3.12
N ASP A 117 -0.34 0.10 2.58
CA ASP A 117 -0.78 -1.29 2.57
C ASP A 117 -1.24 -1.65 1.16
N HIS A 118 -0.32 -2.22 0.36
CA HIS A 118 -0.58 -2.54 -1.04
C HIS A 118 0.23 -3.78 -1.47
N PRO A 119 -0.34 -4.71 -2.26
CA PRO A 119 0.32 -5.96 -2.67
C PRO A 119 1.66 -5.77 -3.39
N PHE A 120 1.82 -4.69 -4.15
CA PHE A 120 3.03 -4.40 -4.92
C PHE A 120 3.96 -3.36 -4.25
N ILE A 121 3.80 -3.14 -2.94
CA ILE A 121 4.71 -2.35 -2.11
C ILE A 121 5.28 -3.24 -1.02
N LEU A 122 6.59 -3.10 -0.74
CA LEU A 122 7.27 -3.86 0.31
C LEU A 122 6.72 -3.47 1.69
N LYS A 123 6.37 -4.48 2.49
CA LYS A 123 5.82 -4.26 3.81
C LYS A 123 6.91 -4.19 4.87
N ILE A 124 6.80 -3.20 5.74
CA ILE A 124 7.58 -3.12 6.98
C ILE A 124 6.89 -4.00 8.04
N ILE A 125 7.65 -4.88 8.68
CA ILE A 125 7.15 -5.81 9.70
C ILE A 125 7.29 -5.19 11.10
N GLU A 126 8.48 -4.71 11.42
CA GLU A 126 8.75 -4.00 12.67
C GLU A 126 9.98 -3.12 12.54
N PHE A 127 10.13 -2.17 13.43
CA PHE A 127 11.34 -1.36 13.54
C PHE A 127 11.66 -1.04 14.98
N THR A 128 12.94 -0.79 15.25
CA THR A 128 13.41 -0.35 16.57
C THR A 128 14.61 0.56 16.45
N LEU A 129 14.75 1.46 17.41
CA LEU A 129 15.93 2.29 17.60
C LEU A 129 16.65 1.82 18.88
N LEU A 130 17.76 1.11 18.73
CA LEU A 130 18.57 0.60 19.85
C LEU A 130 20.02 1.01 19.66
N LEU A 131 20.69 1.44 20.74
CA LEU A 131 22.13 1.73 20.77
C LEU A 131 22.62 2.56 19.58
N ASN A 132 21.86 3.61 19.23
CA ASN A 132 22.17 4.48 18.07
C ASN A 132 22.12 3.80 16.69
N ASN A 133 21.36 2.71 16.53
CA ASN A 133 21.06 2.13 15.23
C ASN A 133 19.55 2.02 15.02
N TYR A 134 19.11 2.32 13.79
CA TYR A 134 17.78 1.94 13.33
C TYR A 134 17.85 0.51 12.81
N TYR A 135 16.93 -0.31 13.26
CA TYR A 135 16.72 -1.68 12.80
C TYR A 135 15.34 -1.74 12.17
N ILE A 136 15.27 -2.03 10.88
CA ILE A 136 14.02 -2.10 10.13
C ILE A 136 13.89 -3.50 9.57
N VAL A 137 12.89 -4.25 10.02
CA VAL A 137 12.56 -5.59 9.53
C VAL A 137 11.49 -5.47 8.47
N THR A 138 11.71 -6.08 7.32
CA THR A 138 10.78 -6.10 6.20
C THR A 138 10.57 -7.53 5.69
N GLU A 139 9.58 -7.71 4.83
CA GLU A 139 9.47 -8.92 4.01
C GLU A 139 10.79 -9.20 3.29
N TYR A 140 11.10 -10.49 3.10
CA TYR A 140 12.24 -10.94 2.30
C TYR A 140 11.78 -11.72 1.08
N TYR A 141 12.39 -11.43 -0.06
CA TYR A 141 12.17 -12.14 -1.31
C TYR A 141 13.52 -12.50 -1.94
N PRO A 142 13.74 -13.78 -2.29
CA PRO A 142 15.05 -14.24 -2.77
C PRO A 142 15.36 -13.88 -4.23
N GLY A 143 14.38 -13.30 -4.95
CA GLY A 143 14.52 -13.03 -6.40
C GLY A 143 15.45 -11.87 -6.75
N GLY A 144 15.95 -11.11 -5.76
CA GLY A 144 16.83 -9.97 -5.99
C GLY A 144 16.13 -8.75 -6.59
N GLU A 145 16.91 -7.87 -7.19
CA GLU A 145 16.46 -6.62 -7.79
C GLU A 145 16.14 -6.78 -9.28
N LEU A 146 15.19 -6.00 -9.79
CA LEU A 146 14.91 -5.96 -11.24
C LEU A 146 16.13 -5.50 -12.03
N PHE A 147 17.01 -4.70 -11.42
CA PHE A 147 18.26 -4.27 -12.02
C PHE A 147 19.13 -5.44 -12.47
N ASP A 148 19.32 -6.45 -11.61
CA ASP A 148 20.14 -7.62 -11.91
C ASP A 148 19.58 -8.41 -13.10
N ILE A 149 18.25 -8.54 -13.17
CA ILE A 149 17.58 -9.24 -14.27
C ILE A 149 17.71 -8.44 -15.58
N ILE A 150 17.60 -7.11 -15.54
CA ILE A 150 17.83 -6.24 -16.71
C ILE A 150 19.27 -6.37 -17.19
N GLU A 151 20.24 -6.39 -16.27
CA GLU A 151 21.65 -6.52 -16.63
C GLU A 151 21.98 -7.87 -17.27
N GLN A 152 21.40 -8.96 -16.78
CA GLN A 152 21.57 -10.30 -17.35
C GLN A 152 20.87 -10.46 -18.69
N LYS A 153 19.61 -10.07 -18.78
CA LYS A 153 18.74 -10.33 -19.93
C LYS A 153 18.93 -9.33 -21.05
N LYS A 154 19.38 -8.12 -20.73
CA LYS A 154 19.56 -6.96 -21.62
C LYS A 154 18.28 -6.44 -22.26
N ARG A 155 17.37 -7.31 -22.72
CA ARG A 155 16.14 -6.94 -23.38
C ARG A 155 15.00 -7.88 -23.01
N PHE A 156 13.82 -7.31 -22.78
CA PHE A 156 12.58 -8.02 -22.46
C PHE A 156 11.62 -7.98 -23.64
N THR A 157 10.72 -8.95 -23.70
CA THR A 157 9.57 -8.90 -24.62
C THR A 157 8.54 -7.88 -24.14
N GLU A 158 7.65 -7.42 -25.01
CA GLU A 158 6.54 -6.54 -24.63
C GLU A 158 5.65 -7.20 -23.58
N ARG A 159 5.41 -8.52 -23.70
CA ARG A 159 4.64 -9.32 -22.74
C ARG A 159 5.23 -9.26 -21.32
N GLU A 160 6.52 -9.48 -21.16
CA GLU A 160 7.20 -9.43 -19.86
C GLU A 160 7.26 -8.01 -19.30
N THR A 161 7.54 -7.04 -20.18
CA THR A 161 7.62 -5.63 -19.79
C THR A 161 6.26 -5.12 -19.34
N SER A 162 5.19 -5.40 -20.09
CA SER A 162 3.83 -4.96 -19.74
C SER A 162 3.40 -5.49 -18.38
N TYR A 163 3.71 -6.77 -18.09
CA TYR A 163 3.37 -7.39 -16.82
C TYR A 163 4.08 -6.73 -15.63
N ILE A 164 5.36 -6.37 -15.77
CA ILE A 164 6.13 -5.70 -14.72
C ILE A 164 5.68 -4.24 -14.57
N ILE A 165 5.59 -3.50 -15.67
CA ILE A 165 5.22 -2.07 -15.66
C ILE A 165 3.80 -1.87 -15.10
N TYR A 166 2.87 -2.77 -15.40
CA TYR A 166 1.51 -2.72 -14.87
C TYR A 166 1.50 -2.78 -13.33
N GLN A 167 2.25 -3.72 -12.74
CA GLN A 167 2.38 -3.87 -11.29
C GLN A 167 3.00 -2.62 -10.63
N ILE A 168 4.02 -2.02 -11.26
CA ILE A 168 4.65 -0.78 -10.78
C ILE A 168 3.63 0.37 -10.84
N LEU A 169 2.86 0.47 -11.92
CA LEU A 169 1.82 1.49 -12.08
C LEU A 169 0.71 1.36 -11.03
N LEU A 170 0.31 0.12 -10.68
CA LEU A 170 -0.65 -0.12 -9.58
C LEU A 170 -0.10 0.41 -8.25
N ALA A 171 1.16 0.08 -7.91
CA ALA A 171 1.80 0.59 -6.70
C ALA A 171 1.90 2.13 -6.69
N VAL A 172 2.30 2.73 -7.81
CA VAL A 172 2.47 4.18 -7.93
C VAL A 172 1.12 4.90 -7.89
N ARG A 173 0.09 4.33 -8.54
CA ARG A 173 -1.26 4.88 -8.47
C ARG A 173 -1.77 4.93 -7.02
N TYR A 174 -1.60 3.84 -6.26
CA TYR A 174 -1.93 3.81 -4.84
C TYR A 174 -1.15 4.87 -4.05
N CYS A 175 0.18 5.00 -4.26
CA CYS A 175 0.97 6.05 -3.62
C CYS A 175 0.42 7.45 -3.93
N HIS A 176 0.11 7.73 -5.21
CA HIS A 176 -0.43 9.02 -5.63
C HIS A 176 -1.82 9.31 -5.05
N TYR A 177 -2.68 8.28 -4.94
CA TYR A 177 -3.95 8.39 -4.23
C TYR A 177 -3.75 8.78 -2.76
N MET A 178 -2.78 8.14 -2.07
CA MET A 178 -2.37 8.46 -0.70
C MET A 178 -1.57 9.79 -0.61
N LYS A 179 -1.47 10.55 -1.72
CA LYS A 179 -0.69 11.80 -1.82
C LYS A 179 0.79 11.63 -1.50
N ILE A 180 1.36 10.47 -1.82
CA ILE A 180 2.77 10.15 -1.63
C ILE A 180 3.43 10.08 -3.01
N VAL A 181 4.54 10.81 -3.17
CA VAL A 181 5.40 10.80 -4.36
C VAL A 181 6.68 10.07 -4.00
N HIS A 182 7.07 9.05 -4.77
CA HIS A 182 8.22 8.19 -4.48
C HIS A 182 9.55 8.91 -4.77
N ARG A 183 9.70 9.51 -5.93
CA ARG A 183 10.83 10.36 -6.39
C ARG A 183 12.16 9.67 -6.68
N ASP A 184 12.24 8.34 -6.52
CA ASP A 184 13.42 7.54 -6.88
C ASP A 184 13.00 6.16 -7.41
N ILE A 185 12.08 6.13 -8.39
CA ILE A 185 11.69 4.90 -9.06
C ILE A 185 12.77 4.52 -10.06
N LYS A 186 13.39 3.33 -9.83
CA LYS A 186 14.46 2.76 -10.64
C LYS A 186 14.51 1.24 -10.44
N PRO A 187 15.14 0.47 -11.33
CA PRO A 187 15.17 -0.98 -11.24
C PRO A 187 15.76 -1.54 -9.95
N GLU A 188 16.72 -0.83 -9.33
CA GLU A 188 17.30 -1.19 -8.03
C GLU A 188 16.29 -1.09 -6.88
N ASN A 189 15.23 -0.29 -7.05
CA ASN A 189 14.16 -0.12 -6.08
C ASN A 189 12.91 -0.96 -6.41
N ILE A 190 13.08 -2.02 -7.19
CA ILE A 190 12.03 -2.97 -7.57
C ILE A 190 12.53 -4.39 -7.29
N LEU A 191 11.93 -5.06 -6.30
CA LEU A 191 12.27 -6.45 -5.95
C LEU A 191 11.45 -7.44 -6.75
N ILE A 192 12.09 -8.57 -7.08
CA ILE A 192 11.43 -9.74 -7.66
C ILE A 192 10.88 -10.60 -6.52
N VAL A 193 9.56 -10.71 -6.46
CA VAL A 193 8.84 -11.52 -5.46
C VAL A 193 8.90 -13.00 -5.80
N GLY A 194 8.76 -13.31 -7.08
CA GLY A 194 8.72 -14.66 -7.61
C GLY A 194 8.32 -14.69 -9.07
N GLN A 195 8.10 -15.88 -9.58
CA GLN A 195 7.70 -16.13 -10.96
C GLN A 195 6.36 -16.86 -10.99
N GLU A 196 5.43 -16.40 -11.82
CA GLU A 196 4.17 -17.09 -12.08
C GLU A 196 4.40 -18.35 -12.94
N ASN A 197 3.41 -19.24 -12.99
CA ASN A 197 3.47 -20.43 -13.85
C ASN A 197 3.69 -20.09 -15.33
N SER A 198 3.28 -18.90 -15.76
CA SER A 198 3.49 -18.35 -17.11
C SER A 198 4.93 -17.89 -17.40
N GLY A 199 5.82 -17.94 -16.40
CA GLY A 199 7.18 -17.42 -16.48
C GLY A 199 7.30 -15.90 -16.23
N LEU A 200 6.20 -15.21 -15.96
CA LEU A 200 6.18 -13.76 -15.72
C LEU A 200 6.56 -13.43 -14.27
N LEU A 201 7.26 -12.31 -14.07
CA LEU A 201 7.80 -11.92 -12.77
C LEU A 201 6.81 -11.07 -11.98
N ARG A 202 6.57 -11.44 -10.72
CA ARG A 202 5.90 -10.56 -9.76
C ARG A 202 6.93 -9.67 -9.08
N VAL A 203 6.55 -8.41 -8.86
CA VAL A 203 7.47 -7.39 -8.33
C VAL A 203 6.86 -6.60 -7.17
N LYS A 204 7.72 -5.98 -6.36
CA LYS A 204 7.34 -5.01 -5.33
C LYS A 204 8.25 -3.78 -5.38
N LEU A 205 7.63 -2.60 -5.23
CA LEU A 205 8.34 -1.32 -5.10
C LEU A 205 8.89 -1.19 -3.67
N ILE A 206 10.15 -0.74 -3.56
CA ILE A 206 10.87 -0.57 -2.30
C ILE A 206 11.51 0.82 -2.20
N ASP A 207 12.10 1.12 -1.04
CA ASP A 207 12.92 2.31 -0.73
C ASP A 207 12.17 3.64 -0.84
N PHE A 208 11.38 3.92 0.18
CA PHE A 208 10.65 5.18 0.36
C PHE A 208 11.48 6.28 1.08
N GLY A 209 12.82 6.12 1.17
CA GLY A 209 13.71 7.06 1.84
C GLY A 209 13.71 8.46 1.22
N THR A 210 13.41 8.56 -0.06
CA THR A 210 13.24 9.83 -0.77
C THR A 210 11.78 10.26 -0.88
N ALA A 211 10.81 9.41 -0.57
CA ALA A 211 9.40 9.68 -0.75
C ALA A 211 8.91 10.87 0.09
N LYS A 212 7.86 11.53 -0.36
CA LYS A 212 7.29 12.70 0.31
C LYS A 212 5.78 12.76 0.18
N VAL A 213 5.12 13.16 1.27
CA VAL A 213 3.70 13.51 1.23
C VAL A 213 3.54 14.82 0.46
N PHE A 214 2.74 14.80 -0.60
CA PHE A 214 2.45 15.96 -1.43
C PHE A 214 1.36 16.80 -0.79
N SER A 215 1.68 18.06 -0.46
CA SER A 215 0.80 19.01 0.21
C SER A 215 0.18 20.05 -0.73
N GLY A 216 0.13 19.77 -2.04
CA GLY A 216 -0.37 20.72 -3.05
C GLY A 216 0.65 21.75 -3.53
N SER A 217 1.81 21.90 -2.87
CA SER A 217 2.91 22.76 -3.31
C SER A 217 4.00 21.97 -4.02
N LYS A 218 4.56 22.52 -5.11
CA LYS A 218 5.63 21.86 -5.88
C LYS A 218 6.87 21.60 -5.03
N ASN A 219 7.44 20.42 -5.22
CA ASN A 219 8.70 20.02 -4.59
C ASN A 219 9.88 20.82 -5.17
N LYS A 220 10.87 21.14 -4.30
CA LYS A 220 12.04 21.98 -4.66
C LYS A 220 13.38 21.29 -4.48
N HIS A 221 13.40 20.06 -3.94
CA HIS A 221 14.65 19.34 -3.67
C HIS A 221 15.07 18.55 -4.92
N LEU A 222 16.36 18.59 -5.24
CA LEU A 222 16.93 17.71 -6.26
C LEU A 222 17.12 16.32 -5.62
N VAL A 223 16.48 15.31 -6.17
CA VAL A 223 16.53 13.91 -5.73
C VAL A 223 16.42 12.98 -6.94
N GLY A 224 16.80 11.71 -6.78
CA GLY A 224 16.70 10.69 -7.81
C GLY A 224 18.04 10.43 -8.53
N SER A 225 18.08 9.33 -9.25
CA SER A 225 19.24 8.85 -10.01
C SER A 225 19.26 9.46 -11.40
N SER A 226 20.45 9.81 -11.92
CA SER A 226 20.66 10.62 -13.15
C SER A 226 19.93 10.10 -14.39
N TYR A 227 19.84 8.78 -14.54
CA TYR A 227 19.15 8.16 -15.70
C TYR A 227 17.62 8.28 -15.64
N TYR A 228 17.02 8.30 -14.43
CA TYR A 228 15.58 8.18 -14.21
C TYR A 228 14.92 9.51 -13.84
N VAL A 229 15.72 10.55 -13.56
CA VAL A 229 15.23 11.86 -13.12
C VAL A 229 14.48 12.57 -14.24
N SER A 230 13.34 13.20 -13.91
CA SER A 230 12.55 13.95 -14.90
C SER A 230 13.05 15.39 -15.10
N PRO A 231 12.75 16.03 -16.25
CA PRO A 231 13.17 17.41 -16.55
C PRO A 231 12.71 18.43 -15.51
N GLU A 232 11.51 18.28 -14.95
CA GLU A 232 10.95 19.19 -13.95
C GLU A 232 11.60 19.04 -12.58
N VAL A 233 12.13 17.86 -12.22
CA VAL A 233 12.93 17.67 -11.00
C VAL A 233 14.22 18.48 -11.11
N LEU A 234 14.86 18.50 -12.27
CA LEU A 234 16.05 19.31 -12.53
C LEU A 234 15.76 20.82 -12.45
N LYS A 235 14.50 21.24 -12.71
CA LYS A 235 14.02 22.60 -12.55
C LYS A 235 13.56 22.92 -11.11
N ARG A 236 13.58 21.93 -10.20
CA ARG A 236 13.13 22.03 -8.81
C ARG A 236 11.68 22.54 -8.66
N GLN A 237 10.80 22.14 -9.55
CA GLN A 237 9.38 22.48 -9.56
C GLN A 237 8.56 21.31 -10.08
N TYR A 238 8.34 20.30 -9.25
CA TYR A 238 7.74 19.03 -9.65
C TYR A 238 6.67 18.53 -8.67
N ASP A 239 5.83 17.64 -9.15
CA ASP A 239 4.75 16.93 -8.46
C ASP A 239 4.89 15.42 -8.68
N GLU A 240 3.79 14.68 -8.49
CA GLU A 240 3.75 13.21 -8.66
C GLU A 240 4.03 12.73 -10.08
N SER A 241 3.87 13.58 -11.08
CA SER A 241 4.13 13.21 -12.48
C SER A 241 5.58 12.79 -12.76
N CYS A 242 6.53 13.17 -11.88
CA CYS A 242 7.93 12.76 -12.01
C CYS A 242 8.11 11.23 -11.90
N ASP A 243 7.27 10.54 -11.13
CA ASP A 243 7.31 9.07 -11.00
C ASP A 243 6.96 8.39 -12.32
N LEU A 244 6.02 8.95 -13.09
CA LEU A 244 5.61 8.41 -14.39
C LEU A 244 6.73 8.52 -15.44
N TRP A 245 7.53 9.60 -15.41
CA TRP A 245 8.72 9.72 -16.23
C TRP A 245 9.73 8.60 -15.93
N SER A 246 10.01 8.34 -14.66
CA SER A 246 10.92 7.28 -14.24
C SER A 246 10.44 5.90 -14.72
N ILE A 247 9.13 5.62 -14.64
CA ILE A 247 8.53 4.40 -15.21
C ILE A 247 8.72 4.34 -16.73
N GLY A 248 8.54 5.44 -17.43
CA GLY A 248 8.78 5.53 -18.86
C GLY A 248 10.24 5.21 -19.26
N VAL A 249 11.21 5.66 -18.44
CA VAL A 249 12.63 5.31 -18.62
C VAL A 249 12.85 3.82 -18.42
N ILE A 250 12.29 3.20 -17.37
CA ILE A 250 12.40 1.76 -17.11
C ILE A 250 11.80 0.97 -18.26
N MET A 251 10.59 1.33 -18.69
CA MET A 251 9.91 0.69 -19.82
C MET A 251 10.77 0.74 -21.09
N TYR A 252 11.36 1.90 -21.39
CA TYR A 252 12.25 2.04 -22.55
C TYR A 252 13.49 1.15 -22.42
N ILE A 253 14.15 1.13 -21.25
CA ILE A 253 15.33 0.28 -21.02
C ILE A 253 14.99 -1.19 -21.23
N MET A 254 13.90 -1.67 -20.67
CA MET A 254 13.48 -3.07 -20.79
C MET A 254 13.19 -3.47 -22.23
N LEU A 255 12.54 -2.62 -23.01
CA LEU A 255 12.13 -2.91 -24.38
C LEU A 255 13.25 -2.69 -25.41
N VAL A 256 14.10 -1.69 -25.21
CA VAL A 256 15.11 -1.28 -26.18
C VAL A 256 16.51 -1.81 -25.81
N GLY A 257 16.79 -2.02 -24.50
CA GLY A 257 18.04 -2.58 -24.00
C GLY A 257 19.08 -1.57 -23.54
N PHE A 258 18.79 -0.26 -23.60
CA PHE A 258 19.64 0.81 -23.11
C PHE A 258 18.80 2.05 -22.71
N PRO A 259 19.37 2.97 -21.88
CA PRO A 259 18.64 4.15 -21.43
C PRO A 259 18.25 5.11 -22.57
N PRO A 260 17.04 5.74 -22.52
CA PRO A 260 16.63 6.73 -23.51
C PRO A 260 17.52 7.97 -23.54
N PHE A 261 18.10 8.31 -22.40
CA PHE A 261 19.04 9.41 -22.22
C PHE A 261 20.36 8.84 -21.70
N ASN A 262 21.35 8.70 -22.59
CA ASN A 262 22.63 8.10 -22.27
C ASN A 262 23.76 9.09 -22.53
N GLY A 263 24.84 9.06 -21.73
CA GLY A 263 26.00 9.94 -21.81
C GLY A 263 27.24 9.29 -21.21
N ILE A 264 28.39 9.92 -21.42
CA ILE A 264 29.68 9.47 -20.86
C ILE A 264 29.81 9.77 -19.36
N ASP A 265 29.02 10.73 -18.88
CA ASP A 265 28.94 11.15 -17.48
C ASP A 265 27.53 11.65 -17.12
N ASP A 266 27.29 11.86 -15.82
CA ASP A 266 26.03 12.36 -15.30
C ASP A 266 25.65 13.73 -15.89
N SER A 267 26.61 14.60 -16.15
CA SER A 267 26.38 15.94 -16.69
C SER A 267 25.79 15.87 -18.12
N GLU A 268 26.32 14.97 -18.95
CA GLU A 268 25.81 14.74 -20.28
C GLU A 268 24.40 14.10 -20.26
N ILE A 269 24.19 13.11 -19.37
CA ILE A 269 22.87 12.48 -19.19
C ILE A 269 21.84 13.55 -18.81
N LEU A 270 22.12 14.34 -17.75
CA LEU A 270 21.23 15.39 -17.28
C LEU A 270 20.98 16.48 -18.33
N ARG A 271 21.97 16.79 -19.17
CA ARG A 271 21.79 17.71 -20.33
C ARG A 271 20.79 17.14 -21.33
N LYS A 272 20.88 15.84 -21.66
CA LYS A 272 19.93 15.16 -22.58
C LYS A 272 18.53 15.08 -21.99
N VAL A 273 18.41 14.78 -20.69
CA VAL A 273 17.12 14.83 -19.97
C VAL A 273 16.50 16.22 -20.05
N LYS A 274 17.27 17.30 -19.87
CA LYS A 274 16.78 18.68 -20.00
C LYS A 274 16.26 19.01 -21.41
N ILE A 275 16.79 18.35 -22.44
CA ILE A 275 16.33 18.49 -23.83
C ILE A 275 15.05 17.68 -24.04
N GLY A 276 14.92 16.51 -23.37
CA GLY A 276 13.76 15.64 -23.42
C GLY A 276 13.58 14.86 -24.74
N LYS A 277 14.59 14.85 -25.62
CA LYS A 277 14.56 14.10 -26.88
C LYS A 277 15.31 12.80 -26.72
N TYR A 278 14.64 11.67 -26.87
CA TYR A 278 15.21 10.33 -26.83
C TYR A 278 15.25 9.69 -28.22
N LYS A 279 16.03 8.60 -28.35
CA LYS A 279 16.28 7.94 -29.64
C LYS A 279 15.11 7.06 -30.06
N THR A 280 14.42 7.40 -31.15
CA THR A 280 13.31 6.62 -31.72
C THR A 280 13.69 5.89 -33.03
N THR A 281 14.93 6.07 -33.50
CA THR A 281 15.45 5.49 -34.74
C THR A 281 16.19 4.18 -34.54
N ASP A 282 16.23 3.67 -33.29
CA ASP A 282 16.85 2.39 -32.97
C ASP A 282 16.03 1.23 -33.53
N PRO A 283 16.63 0.19 -34.11
CA PRO A 283 15.91 -0.96 -34.65
C PRO A 283 15.01 -1.65 -33.62
N ASN A 284 15.46 -1.74 -32.35
CA ASN A 284 14.66 -2.31 -31.28
C ASN A 284 13.43 -1.46 -30.97
N TYR A 285 13.57 -0.12 -30.92
CA TYR A 285 12.44 0.79 -30.76
C TYR A 285 11.47 0.73 -31.96
N ILE A 286 12.00 0.71 -33.18
CA ILE A 286 11.19 0.65 -34.43
C ILE A 286 10.34 -0.63 -34.45
N SER A 287 10.88 -1.76 -33.96
CA SER A 287 10.19 -3.06 -33.96
C SER A 287 9.08 -3.19 -32.90
N LEU A 288 8.94 -2.23 -31.97
CA LEU A 288 7.87 -2.24 -30.99
C LEU A 288 6.49 -2.03 -31.62
N SER A 289 5.45 -2.52 -30.93
CA SER A 289 4.08 -2.23 -31.32
C SER A 289 3.77 -0.72 -31.21
N ASP A 290 2.77 -0.28 -31.97
CA ASP A 290 2.35 1.14 -31.90
C ASP A 290 1.83 1.50 -30.52
N ASN A 291 1.14 0.59 -29.81
CA ASN A 291 0.70 0.79 -28.45
C ASN A 291 1.87 0.95 -27.47
N ALA A 292 2.94 0.17 -27.61
CA ALA A 292 4.15 0.33 -26.79
C ALA A 292 4.81 1.69 -27.01
N LYS A 293 4.99 2.10 -28.27
CA LYS A 293 5.55 3.41 -28.63
C LYS A 293 4.70 4.56 -28.09
N ASP A 294 3.38 4.45 -28.21
CA ASP A 294 2.43 5.46 -27.72
C ASP A 294 2.53 5.61 -26.20
N LEU A 295 2.52 4.50 -25.44
CA LEU A 295 2.66 4.57 -23.97
C LEU A 295 4.01 5.15 -23.55
N ILE A 296 5.13 4.73 -24.19
CA ILE A 296 6.45 5.33 -23.94
C ILE A 296 6.40 6.84 -24.16
N SER A 297 5.81 7.29 -25.26
CA SER A 297 5.74 8.72 -25.57
C SER A 297 4.92 9.51 -24.56
N LYS A 298 3.82 8.94 -24.05
CA LYS A 298 2.95 9.54 -23.03
C LYS A 298 3.60 9.59 -21.65
N LEU A 299 4.40 8.56 -21.29
CA LEU A 299 5.16 8.52 -20.03
C LEU A 299 6.37 9.48 -20.09
N LEU A 300 7.08 9.55 -21.22
CA LEU A 300 8.21 10.45 -21.46
C LEU A 300 7.78 11.82 -22.04
N GLU A 301 6.50 12.20 -21.86
CA GLU A 301 6.03 13.55 -22.21
C GLU A 301 6.78 14.60 -21.38
N TYR A 302 7.41 15.56 -22.07
CA TYR A 302 8.27 16.56 -21.46
C TYR A 302 7.51 17.53 -20.55
N ASN A 303 6.30 17.88 -20.93
CA ASN A 303 5.44 18.75 -20.13
C ASN A 303 4.70 17.92 -19.06
N PRO A 304 5.03 18.07 -17.77
CA PRO A 304 4.43 17.26 -16.71
C PRO A 304 2.90 17.40 -16.62
N LYS A 305 2.33 18.51 -17.11
CA LYS A 305 0.87 18.71 -17.13
C LYS A 305 0.15 17.93 -18.23
N LEU A 306 0.86 17.53 -19.28
CA LEU A 306 0.35 16.73 -20.39
C LEU A 306 0.73 15.25 -20.25
N ARG A 307 1.68 14.95 -19.35
CA ARG A 307 2.12 13.59 -19.08
C ARG A 307 0.96 12.77 -18.54
N ILE A 308 0.86 11.53 -19.00
CA ILE A 308 -0.15 10.58 -18.58
C ILE A 308 -0.07 10.33 -17.07
N THR A 309 -1.22 10.26 -16.39
CA THR A 309 -1.28 9.87 -14.97
C THR A 309 -1.19 8.36 -14.81
N ALA A 310 -0.91 7.86 -13.60
CA ALA A 310 -0.88 6.41 -13.35
C ALA A 310 -2.24 5.75 -13.66
N GLU A 311 -3.34 6.39 -13.30
CA GLU A 311 -4.69 5.92 -13.60
C GLU A 311 -4.97 5.84 -15.10
N GLN A 312 -4.56 6.85 -15.87
CA GLN A 312 -4.72 6.85 -17.33
C GLN A 312 -3.82 5.80 -17.99
N ALA A 313 -2.59 5.63 -17.47
CA ALA A 313 -1.64 4.65 -17.97
C ALA A 313 -2.14 3.22 -17.80
N LEU A 314 -2.73 2.88 -16.64
CA LEU A 314 -3.33 1.56 -16.38
C LEU A 314 -4.47 1.21 -17.36
N LYS A 315 -5.16 2.21 -17.90
CA LYS A 315 -6.24 2.04 -18.90
C LYS A 315 -5.74 2.06 -20.36
N HIS A 316 -4.42 2.08 -20.55
CA HIS A 316 -3.84 2.16 -21.90
C HIS A 316 -3.98 0.83 -22.65
N PRO A 317 -4.33 0.82 -23.96
CA PRO A 317 -4.53 -0.40 -24.76
C PRO A 317 -3.34 -1.37 -24.77
N TRP A 318 -2.14 -0.90 -24.48
CA TRP A 318 -0.96 -1.77 -24.37
C TRP A 318 -1.07 -2.83 -23.26
N PHE A 319 -1.91 -2.59 -22.27
CA PHE A 319 -2.17 -3.51 -21.16
C PHE A 319 -3.38 -4.42 -21.38
N GLU A 320 -4.08 -4.33 -22.51
CA GLU A 320 -5.21 -5.21 -22.84
C GLU A 320 -4.72 -6.60 -23.29
N THR A 321 -3.99 -7.29 -22.39
CA THR A 321 -3.46 -8.64 -22.63
C THR A 321 -4.10 -9.64 -21.68
N GLU A 322 -4.16 -10.92 -22.08
CA GLU A 322 -4.69 -11.97 -21.20
C GLU A 322 -3.85 -12.16 -19.93
N ASP A 323 -2.55 -11.93 -19.98
CA ASP A 323 -1.69 -12.01 -18.80
C ASP A 323 -2.03 -10.94 -17.75
N ILE A 324 -2.33 -9.73 -18.21
CA ILE A 324 -2.74 -8.62 -17.31
C ILE A 324 -4.13 -8.90 -16.73
N LYS A 325 -5.08 -9.34 -17.54
CA LYS A 325 -6.42 -9.72 -17.07
C LYS A 325 -6.36 -10.84 -16.04
N ASN A 326 -5.36 -11.73 -16.16
CA ASN A 326 -5.14 -12.86 -15.27
C ASN A 326 -4.12 -12.58 -14.15
N LEU A 327 -3.61 -11.34 -14.02
CA LEU A 327 -2.63 -10.98 -12.98
C LEU A 327 -3.12 -11.36 -11.58
N ASP A 328 -4.36 -11.07 -11.31
CA ASP A 328 -5.03 -11.34 -10.04
C ASP A 328 -6.10 -12.43 -10.17
N TYR A 329 -5.96 -13.30 -11.21
CA TYR A 329 -6.85 -14.43 -11.37
C TYR A 329 -6.74 -15.38 -10.19
N LEU A 330 -7.88 -15.73 -9.66
CA LEU A 330 -8.04 -16.73 -8.61
C LEU A 330 -9.14 -17.70 -9.06
N ASP A 331 -8.94 -18.99 -8.77
CA ASP A 331 -9.95 -20.02 -9.03
C ASP A 331 -11.27 -19.63 -8.32
N ASP A 332 -12.39 -19.75 -9.04
CA ASP A 332 -13.71 -19.35 -8.53
C ASP A 332 -14.11 -20.08 -7.24
N ALA A 333 -13.67 -21.33 -7.06
CA ALA A 333 -13.97 -22.09 -5.82
C ALA A 333 -13.18 -21.51 -4.64
N ILE A 334 -11.92 -21.12 -4.85
CA ILE A 334 -11.10 -20.45 -3.83
C ILE A 334 -11.69 -19.08 -3.52
N ALA A 335 -12.04 -18.30 -4.54
CA ALA A 335 -12.65 -16.98 -4.36
C ALA A 335 -13.96 -17.07 -3.56
N ARG A 336 -14.86 -17.99 -3.90
CA ARG A 336 -16.13 -18.21 -3.16
C ARG A 336 -15.89 -18.65 -1.72
N ASN A 337 -14.90 -19.50 -1.47
CA ASN A 337 -14.55 -19.89 -0.10
C ASN A 337 -14.10 -18.69 0.73
N MET A 338 -13.23 -17.85 0.18
CA MET A 338 -12.78 -16.62 0.82
C MET A 338 -13.91 -15.64 1.06
N MET A 339 -14.79 -15.43 0.08
CA MET A 339 -16.00 -14.61 0.24
C MET A 339 -16.95 -15.19 1.31
N SER A 340 -17.06 -16.51 1.43
CA SER A 340 -17.82 -17.16 2.51
C SER A 340 -17.20 -16.91 3.88
N ASN A 341 -15.86 -16.85 3.99
CA ASN A 341 -15.18 -16.49 5.23
C ASN A 341 -15.48 -15.04 5.63
N LEU A 342 -15.52 -14.10 4.67
CA LEU A 342 -15.94 -12.71 4.94
C LEU A 342 -17.32 -12.64 5.59
N GLU A 343 -18.27 -13.46 5.14
CA GLU A 343 -19.63 -13.49 5.69
C GLU A 343 -19.69 -14.05 7.13
N ARG A 344 -18.77 -14.95 7.46
CA ARG A 344 -18.66 -15.55 8.79
C ARG A 344 -17.82 -14.73 9.76
N TYR A 345 -17.04 -13.79 9.22
CA TYR A 345 -16.15 -12.97 10.04
C TYR A 345 -16.96 -12.08 10.98
N LYS A 346 -16.68 -12.20 12.28
CA LYS A 346 -17.25 -11.35 13.32
C LYS A 346 -16.12 -10.70 14.11
N SER A 347 -16.15 -9.40 14.22
CA SER A 347 -15.17 -8.61 14.98
C SER A 347 -15.71 -8.25 16.37
N ASP A 348 -16.27 -9.23 17.07
CA ASP A 348 -16.93 -8.98 18.37
C ASP A 348 -15.91 -8.65 19.47
N ASN A 349 -14.65 -9.08 19.31
CA ASN A 349 -13.57 -8.78 20.26
C ASN A 349 -12.37 -8.15 19.54
N ILE A 350 -12.08 -6.88 19.84
CA ILE A 350 -11.03 -6.11 19.17
C ILE A 350 -9.62 -6.63 19.51
N ILE A 351 -9.41 -7.23 20.71
CA ILE A 351 -8.12 -7.82 21.07
C ILE A 351 -7.84 -8.99 20.14
N ARG A 352 -8.83 -9.85 19.90
CA ARG A 352 -8.73 -10.93 18.94
C ARG A 352 -8.47 -10.43 17.51
N CYS A 353 -9.17 -9.38 17.10
CA CYS A 353 -8.92 -8.75 15.79
C CYS A 353 -7.48 -8.23 15.67
N ALA A 354 -6.95 -7.61 16.72
CA ALA A 354 -5.56 -7.14 16.75
C ALA A 354 -4.55 -8.29 16.70
N VAL A 355 -4.82 -9.39 17.39
CA VAL A 355 -3.97 -10.60 17.35
C VAL A 355 -3.95 -11.21 15.96
N LEU A 356 -5.12 -11.39 15.34
CA LEU A 356 -5.20 -11.90 13.97
C LEU A 356 -4.53 -10.95 12.97
N ALA A 357 -4.72 -9.63 13.11
CA ALA A 357 -4.06 -8.64 12.30
C ALA A 357 -2.53 -8.74 12.41
N TYR A 358 -2.01 -8.87 13.64
CA TYR A 358 -0.58 -9.08 13.86
C TYR A 358 -0.07 -10.38 13.19
N LEU A 359 -0.81 -11.49 13.33
CA LEU A 359 -0.44 -12.79 12.74
C LEU A 359 -0.49 -12.75 11.21
N VAL A 360 -1.50 -12.11 10.63
CA VAL A 360 -1.58 -11.87 9.18
C VAL A 360 -0.39 -11.04 8.71
N HIS A 361 -0.12 -9.93 9.39
CA HIS A 361 0.99 -9.03 9.07
C HIS A 361 2.34 -9.75 9.05
N GLN A 362 2.58 -10.63 10.02
CA GLN A 362 3.77 -11.48 10.07
C GLN A 362 3.80 -12.56 8.96
N ASN A 363 2.68 -12.86 8.32
CA ASN A 363 2.53 -14.00 7.42
C ASN A 363 2.02 -13.65 6.00
N MET A 364 2.14 -12.39 5.55
CA MET A 364 1.66 -11.92 4.25
C MET A 364 2.19 -12.70 3.04
N ASN A 365 3.36 -13.33 3.16
CA ASN A 365 3.98 -14.10 2.08
C ASN A 365 3.54 -15.56 1.99
N ILE A 366 2.67 -16.06 2.88
CA ILE A 366 2.11 -17.40 2.73
C ILE A 366 1.03 -17.42 1.63
N LYS A 367 0.86 -18.58 0.99
CA LYS A 367 -0.07 -18.74 -0.15
C LYS A 367 -1.50 -18.25 0.14
N PRO A 368 -2.16 -18.59 1.27
CA PRO A 368 -3.51 -18.09 1.54
C PRO A 368 -3.61 -16.56 1.61
N CYS A 369 -2.61 -15.88 2.20
CA CYS A 369 -2.58 -14.42 2.24
C CYS A 369 -2.35 -13.81 0.85
N GLN A 370 -1.50 -14.44 0.04
CA GLN A 370 -1.28 -14.02 -1.35
C GLN A 370 -2.54 -14.20 -2.20
N ASP A 371 -3.26 -15.29 -2.03
CA ASP A 371 -4.52 -15.55 -2.74
C ASP A 371 -5.60 -14.57 -2.31
N ALA A 372 -5.69 -14.23 -1.02
CA ALA A 372 -6.59 -13.18 -0.54
C ALA A 372 -6.22 -11.80 -1.10
N SER A 373 -4.92 -11.47 -1.23
CA SER A 373 -4.48 -10.23 -1.91
C SER A 373 -4.84 -10.23 -3.40
N LYS A 374 -4.76 -11.37 -4.09
CA LYS A 374 -5.22 -11.48 -5.48
C LYS A 374 -6.71 -11.24 -5.60
N LEU A 375 -7.50 -11.83 -4.69
CA LEU A 375 -8.94 -11.58 -4.65
C LEU A 375 -9.24 -10.10 -4.40
N PHE A 376 -8.58 -9.48 -3.42
CA PHE A 376 -8.71 -8.06 -3.14
C PHE A 376 -8.50 -7.20 -4.39
N ASN A 377 -7.36 -7.40 -5.10
CA ASN A 377 -7.07 -6.66 -6.32
C ASN A 377 -8.10 -6.88 -7.43
N SER A 378 -8.63 -8.11 -7.55
CA SER A 378 -9.65 -8.44 -8.57
C SER A 378 -11.01 -7.78 -8.28
N LEU A 379 -11.26 -7.40 -7.03
CA LEU A 379 -12.46 -6.71 -6.57
C LEU A 379 -12.31 -5.19 -6.61
N ASP A 380 -11.10 -4.67 -6.43
CA ASP A 380 -10.74 -3.25 -6.51
C ASP A 380 -10.88 -2.76 -7.97
N SER A 381 -12.11 -2.40 -8.34
CA SER A 381 -12.47 -2.12 -9.74
C SER A 381 -11.87 -0.82 -10.27
N ASP A 382 -11.59 0.14 -9.40
CA ASP A 382 -10.97 1.41 -9.78
C ASP A 382 -9.48 1.45 -9.44
N HIS A 383 -8.93 0.39 -8.86
CA HIS A 383 -7.52 0.19 -8.50
C HIS A 383 -6.98 1.29 -7.58
N ASP A 384 -7.77 1.78 -6.65
CA ASP A 384 -7.33 2.78 -5.67
C ASP A 384 -6.62 2.16 -4.45
N GLY A 385 -6.55 0.82 -4.40
CA GLY A 385 -5.91 0.03 -3.34
C GLY A 385 -6.78 -0.11 -2.11
N LYS A 386 -8.09 0.13 -2.23
CA LYS A 386 -9.10 -0.05 -1.19
C LYS A 386 -10.37 -0.62 -1.80
N LEU A 387 -11.19 -1.28 -0.99
CA LEU A 387 -12.50 -1.73 -1.44
C LEU A 387 -13.58 -0.81 -0.90
N SER A 388 -14.35 -0.23 -1.81
CA SER A 388 -15.58 0.49 -1.51
C SER A 388 -16.76 -0.49 -1.33
N LYS A 389 -17.88 -0.02 -0.78
CA LYS A 389 -19.13 -0.81 -0.75
C LYS A 389 -19.56 -1.26 -2.15
N LYS A 390 -19.32 -0.42 -3.17
CA LYS A 390 -19.66 -0.72 -4.56
C LYS A 390 -18.86 -1.91 -5.09
N ASP A 391 -17.58 -2.00 -4.74
CA ASP A 391 -16.74 -3.13 -5.16
C ASP A 391 -17.22 -4.44 -4.58
N LEU A 392 -17.62 -4.47 -3.30
CA LEU A 392 -18.23 -5.66 -2.69
C LEU A 392 -19.59 -6.01 -3.27
N ILE A 393 -20.45 -5.02 -3.57
CA ILE A 393 -21.73 -5.27 -4.23
C ILE A 393 -21.49 -5.95 -5.57
N ASN A 394 -20.57 -5.42 -6.39
CA ASN A 394 -20.20 -6.00 -7.68
C ASN A 394 -19.63 -7.43 -7.53
N ALA A 395 -18.83 -7.68 -6.49
CA ALA A 395 -18.31 -9.01 -6.17
C ALA A 395 -19.45 -10.00 -5.89
N TYR A 396 -20.43 -9.63 -5.07
CA TYR A 396 -21.56 -10.50 -4.76
C TYR A 396 -22.45 -10.77 -5.97
N LEU A 397 -22.67 -9.78 -6.83
CA LEU A 397 -23.38 -9.97 -8.10
C LEU A 397 -22.63 -10.95 -9.01
N ARG A 398 -21.28 -10.84 -9.07
CA ARG A 398 -20.44 -11.69 -9.92
C ARG A 398 -20.33 -13.14 -9.44
N TYR A 399 -20.06 -13.35 -8.15
CA TYR A 399 -19.72 -14.69 -7.64
C TYR A 399 -20.94 -15.48 -7.15
N TYR A 400 -22.06 -14.82 -6.77
CA TYR A 400 -23.19 -15.50 -6.12
C TYR A 400 -24.52 -15.34 -6.86
N ASN A 401 -24.54 -14.64 -7.99
CA ASN A 401 -25.76 -14.42 -8.78
C ASN A 401 -26.94 -13.89 -7.94
N LEU A 402 -26.65 -13.00 -6.98
CA LEU A 402 -27.65 -12.37 -6.12
C LEU A 402 -28.38 -11.26 -6.86
N ASN A 403 -29.57 -10.89 -6.38
CA ASN A 403 -30.16 -9.62 -6.79
C ASN A 403 -29.46 -8.44 -6.10
N GLU A 404 -29.65 -7.23 -6.66
CA GLU A 404 -28.96 -6.02 -6.21
C GLU A 404 -29.19 -5.73 -4.71
N GLN A 405 -30.45 -5.87 -4.22
CA GLN A 405 -30.77 -5.63 -2.81
C GLN A 405 -30.08 -6.63 -1.87
N GLN A 406 -29.98 -7.89 -2.26
CA GLN A 406 -29.28 -8.90 -1.48
C GLN A 406 -27.77 -8.62 -1.42
N ALA A 407 -27.18 -8.19 -2.56
CA ALA A 407 -25.79 -7.82 -2.62
C ALA A 407 -25.49 -6.58 -1.74
N ILE A 408 -26.36 -5.56 -1.76
CA ILE A 408 -26.26 -4.38 -0.90
C ILE A 408 -26.27 -4.80 0.58
N ASN A 409 -27.27 -5.59 1.00
CA ASN A 409 -27.39 -6.00 2.40
C ASN A 409 -26.16 -6.78 2.88
N LYS A 410 -25.58 -7.65 2.02
CA LYS A 410 -24.35 -8.39 2.34
C LYS A 410 -23.14 -7.47 2.43
N ALA A 411 -22.97 -6.54 1.50
CA ALA A 411 -21.88 -5.58 1.53
C ALA A 411 -21.94 -4.71 2.80
N GLU A 412 -23.13 -4.21 3.18
CA GLU A 412 -23.30 -3.44 4.43
C GLU A 412 -22.97 -4.24 5.68
N TYR A 413 -23.40 -5.52 5.73
CA TYR A 413 -23.04 -6.42 6.82
C TYR A 413 -21.52 -6.57 6.95
N ILE A 414 -20.83 -6.81 5.82
CA ILE A 414 -19.36 -7.00 5.80
C ILE A 414 -18.65 -5.73 6.25
N PHE A 415 -19.01 -4.57 5.71
CA PHE A 415 -18.43 -3.30 6.13
C PHE A 415 -18.54 -3.08 7.63
N LYS A 416 -19.71 -3.42 8.22
CA LYS A 416 -19.94 -3.31 9.66
C LYS A 416 -18.90 -4.06 10.51
N TYR A 417 -18.38 -5.19 10.03
CA TYR A 417 -17.48 -6.04 10.81
C TYR A 417 -16.01 -5.97 10.38
N ILE A 418 -15.72 -5.60 9.13
CA ILE A 418 -14.37 -5.64 8.57
C ILE A 418 -13.70 -4.27 8.58
N ASP A 419 -14.42 -3.19 8.24
CA ASP A 419 -13.94 -1.81 8.37
C ASP A 419 -13.76 -1.49 9.86
N THR A 420 -12.57 -1.80 10.36
CA THR A 420 -12.27 -1.73 11.81
C THR A 420 -11.84 -0.35 12.25
N ASP A 421 -11.39 0.51 11.34
CA ASP A 421 -11.03 1.90 11.61
C ASP A 421 -12.14 2.89 11.24
N ASN A 422 -13.28 2.39 10.71
CA ASN A 422 -14.48 3.15 10.31
C ASN A 422 -14.15 4.26 9.29
N ASN A 423 -13.19 4.02 8.40
CA ASN A 423 -12.82 4.99 7.36
C ASN A 423 -13.74 4.93 6.12
N GLY A 424 -14.69 3.99 6.10
CA GLY A 424 -15.66 3.78 5.01
C GLY A 424 -15.10 3.00 3.82
N MET A 425 -13.90 2.45 3.96
CA MET A 425 -13.22 1.62 2.97
C MET A 425 -12.63 0.40 3.65
N ILE A 426 -12.42 -0.69 2.93
CA ILE A 426 -11.71 -1.87 3.44
C ILE A 426 -10.31 -1.88 2.84
N GLU A 427 -9.30 -1.92 3.70
CA GLU A 427 -7.89 -2.00 3.31
C GLU A 427 -7.45 -3.46 3.11
N ASN A 428 -6.35 -3.67 2.40
CA ASN A 428 -5.89 -5.01 2.01
C ASN A 428 -5.68 -5.93 3.23
N GLU A 429 -5.07 -5.47 4.32
CA GLU A 429 -4.90 -6.29 5.54
C GLU A 429 -6.23 -6.63 6.22
N GLU A 430 -7.17 -5.69 6.27
CA GLU A 430 -8.50 -5.93 6.84
C GLU A 430 -9.24 -7.01 6.06
N PHE A 431 -9.16 -6.93 4.73
CA PHE A 431 -9.73 -7.92 3.84
C PHE A 431 -9.08 -9.30 4.01
N ILE A 432 -7.75 -9.37 3.97
CA ILE A 432 -7.01 -10.63 4.14
C ILE A 432 -7.36 -11.27 5.48
N ARG A 433 -7.34 -10.50 6.57
CA ARG A 433 -7.70 -10.98 7.91
C ARG A 433 -9.07 -11.64 7.96
N ALA A 434 -10.02 -11.11 7.22
CA ALA A 434 -11.38 -11.63 7.20
C ALA A 434 -11.58 -12.79 6.22
N CYS A 435 -10.76 -12.88 5.16
CA CYS A 435 -10.83 -13.92 4.13
C CYS A 435 -10.19 -15.24 4.52
N ILE A 436 -9.12 -15.20 5.33
CA ILE A 436 -8.34 -16.40 5.64
C ILE A 436 -8.97 -17.21 6.76
N ASP A 437 -8.72 -18.53 6.73
CA ASP A 437 -9.10 -19.42 7.82
C ASP A 437 -8.22 -19.14 9.05
N PRO A 438 -8.80 -18.72 10.20
CA PRO A 438 -8.05 -18.47 11.42
C PRO A 438 -7.29 -19.70 11.93
N ASN A 439 -7.69 -20.92 11.54
CA ASN A 439 -7.02 -22.17 11.90
C ASN A 439 -5.56 -22.20 11.45
N LEU A 440 -5.18 -21.47 10.42
CA LEU A 440 -3.80 -21.34 9.97
C LEU A 440 -2.86 -20.82 11.07
N PHE A 441 -3.40 -20.10 12.06
CA PHE A 441 -2.62 -19.45 13.11
C PHE A 441 -2.79 -20.08 14.49
N THR A 442 -3.40 -21.26 14.59
CA THR A 442 -3.67 -21.94 15.88
C THR A 442 -2.51 -22.79 16.39
N SER A 443 -1.40 -22.88 15.65
CA SER A 443 -0.22 -23.59 16.14
C SER A 443 0.38 -22.89 17.36
N TYR A 444 1.01 -23.68 18.26
CA TYR A 444 1.69 -23.14 19.44
C TYR A 444 2.63 -21.97 19.11
N ASN A 445 3.43 -22.09 18.04
CA ASN A 445 4.40 -21.07 17.67
C ASN A 445 3.73 -19.74 17.26
N HIS A 446 2.66 -19.80 16.47
CA HIS A 446 1.91 -18.58 16.10
C HIS A 446 1.29 -17.90 17.30
N ILE A 447 0.62 -18.68 18.17
CA ILE A 447 0.00 -18.15 19.40
C ILE A 447 1.08 -17.57 20.32
N LYS A 448 2.22 -18.27 20.47
CA LYS A 448 3.32 -17.81 21.33
C LYS A 448 3.95 -16.50 20.82
N VAL A 449 4.14 -16.38 19.52
CA VAL A 449 4.68 -15.15 18.92
C VAL A 449 3.74 -13.97 19.13
N ALA A 450 2.42 -14.18 18.95
CA ALA A 450 1.43 -13.15 19.21
C ALA A 450 1.37 -12.81 20.71
N PHE A 451 1.36 -13.81 21.59
CA PHE A 451 1.38 -13.60 23.04
C PHE A 451 2.58 -12.76 23.48
N ASP A 452 3.80 -13.14 23.03
CA ASP A 452 5.04 -12.44 23.35
C ASP A 452 5.09 -11.01 22.82
N TYR A 453 4.32 -10.72 21.77
CA TYR A 453 4.15 -9.38 21.24
C TYR A 453 3.29 -8.50 22.16
N PHE A 454 2.22 -9.04 22.74
CA PHE A 454 1.33 -8.32 23.63
C PHE A 454 1.86 -8.30 25.08
N ASP A 455 2.59 -9.32 25.56
CA ASP A 455 3.31 -9.32 26.84
C ASP A 455 4.56 -8.42 26.76
N LYS A 456 4.33 -7.10 26.86
CA LYS A 456 5.37 -6.06 26.72
C LYS A 456 6.51 -6.21 27.73
N ASN A 457 6.17 -6.60 28.95
CA ASN A 457 7.09 -6.67 30.07
C ASN A 457 7.71 -8.06 30.24
N LYS A 458 7.34 -9.03 29.38
CA LYS A 458 7.79 -10.44 29.40
C LYS A 458 7.64 -11.11 30.75
N LYS A 459 6.52 -10.85 31.42
CA LYS A 459 6.17 -11.44 32.71
C LYS A 459 5.53 -12.82 32.58
N GLY A 460 5.25 -13.29 31.35
CA GLY A 460 4.54 -14.52 31.08
C GLY A 460 3.01 -14.41 31.21
N ALA A 461 2.50 -13.18 31.33
CA ALA A 461 1.08 -12.86 31.35
C ALA A 461 0.87 -11.44 30.80
N ILE A 462 -0.26 -11.20 30.13
CA ILE A 462 -0.61 -9.91 29.54
C ILE A 462 -1.51 -9.16 30.53
N SER A 463 -1.07 -7.98 30.95
CA SER A 463 -1.87 -7.07 31.78
C SER A 463 -2.70 -6.12 30.91
N LEU A 464 -3.72 -5.49 31.52
CA LEU A 464 -4.49 -4.43 30.85
C LEU A 464 -3.58 -3.27 30.39
N GLU A 465 -2.57 -2.90 31.20
CA GLU A 465 -1.60 -1.85 30.86
C GLU A 465 -0.78 -2.21 29.61
N ASP A 466 -0.44 -3.50 29.42
CA ASP A 466 0.24 -3.97 28.23
C ASP A 466 -0.63 -3.74 26.99
N LEU A 467 -1.92 -4.07 27.06
CA LEU A 467 -2.88 -3.82 25.98
C LEU A 467 -3.11 -2.32 25.74
N GLU A 468 -3.36 -1.53 26.82
CA GLU A 468 -3.51 -0.08 26.70
C GLU A 468 -2.30 0.56 25.99
N SER A 469 -1.10 0.12 26.36
CA SER A 469 0.14 0.63 25.74
C SER A 469 0.25 0.35 24.25
N LYS A 470 -0.37 -0.75 23.79
CA LYS A 470 -0.40 -1.12 22.36
C LYS A 470 -1.52 -0.40 21.61
N PHE A 471 -2.73 -0.45 22.14
CA PHE A 471 -3.91 0.13 21.48
C PHE A 471 -3.88 1.65 21.42
N PHE A 472 -3.32 2.30 22.45
CA PHE A 472 -3.31 3.77 22.56
C PHE A 472 -1.94 4.41 22.39
N GLN A 473 -0.95 3.69 21.83
CA GLN A 473 0.43 4.16 21.66
C GLN A 473 0.54 5.52 20.94
N HIS A 474 -0.40 5.85 20.06
CA HIS A 474 -0.36 7.04 19.22
C HIS A 474 -1.58 7.98 19.37
N SER A 475 -2.44 7.70 20.33
CA SER A 475 -3.66 8.49 20.56
C SER A 475 -3.94 8.60 22.07
N LYS A 476 -4.53 9.72 22.50
CA LYS A 476 -5.09 9.78 23.85
C LYS A 476 -6.43 9.04 23.83
N PRO A 477 -6.59 7.95 24.59
CA PRO A 477 -7.86 7.24 24.67
C PRO A 477 -8.92 8.13 25.31
N ASN A 478 -10.15 8.04 24.81
CA ASN A 478 -11.28 8.57 25.56
C ASN A 478 -11.65 7.59 26.70
N PRO A 479 -12.38 8.04 27.72
CA PRO A 479 -12.79 7.18 28.84
C PRO A 479 -13.59 5.95 28.39
N ASP A 480 -14.46 6.09 27.38
CA ASP A 480 -15.31 5.00 26.88
C ASP A 480 -14.48 3.90 26.20
N ASP A 481 -13.40 4.27 25.48
CA ASP A 481 -12.52 3.31 24.84
C ASP A 481 -11.76 2.46 25.87
N LYS A 482 -11.36 3.06 26.99
CA LYS A 482 -10.75 2.31 28.09
C LYS A 482 -11.71 1.33 28.74
N VAL A 483 -12.96 1.75 28.97
CA VAL A 483 -14.00 0.88 29.53
C VAL A 483 -14.29 -0.29 28.60
N LYS A 484 -14.36 -0.04 27.28
CA LYS A 484 -14.56 -1.09 26.28
C LYS A 484 -13.41 -2.10 26.29
N LEU A 485 -12.15 -1.61 26.29
CA LEU A 485 -10.97 -2.47 26.34
C LEU A 485 -10.95 -3.31 27.63
N GLN A 486 -11.26 -2.70 28.78
CA GLN A 486 -11.37 -3.42 30.06
C GLN A 486 -12.44 -4.52 30.01
N ASN A 487 -13.62 -4.24 29.45
CA ASN A 487 -14.68 -5.24 29.33
C ASN A 487 -14.26 -6.43 28.46
N MET A 488 -13.56 -6.17 27.35
CA MET A 488 -13.04 -7.22 26.47
C MET A 488 -11.89 -8.00 27.12
N PHE A 489 -11.04 -7.34 27.92
CA PHE A 489 -10.02 -7.98 28.72
C PHE A 489 -10.64 -8.96 29.71
N ASN A 490 -11.66 -8.53 30.47
CA ASN A 490 -12.36 -9.36 31.45
C ASN A 490 -13.07 -10.57 30.84
N GLN A 491 -13.44 -10.52 29.56
CA GLN A 491 -14.00 -11.67 28.85
C GLN A 491 -12.94 -12.76 28.52
N ILE A 492 -11.68 -12.36 28.43
CA ILE A 492 -10.56 -13.27 28.12
C ILE A 492 -9.94 -13.80 29.41
N ASP A 493 -9.82 -12.97 30.44
CA ASP A 493 -9.34 -13.34 31.78
C ASP A 493 -10.35 -14.29 32.42
N SER A 494 -10.12 -15.60 32.27
CA SER A 494 -11.11 -16.63 32.67
C SER A 494 -11.16 -16.87 34.15
N ASN A 495 -10.06 -16.61 34.89
CA ASN A 495 -9.97 -16.81 36.33
C ASN A 495 -10.17 -15.51 37.16
N GLY A 496 -10.23 -14.34 36.48
CA GLY A 496 -10.48 -13.05 37.11
C GLY A 496 -9.31 -12.52 37.94
N ASP A 497 -8.08 -12.95 37.69
CA ASP A 497 -6.89 -12.54 38.43
C ASP A 497 -6.29 -11.22 37.94
N GLY A 498 -6.88 -10.61 36.90
CA GLY A 498 -6.42 -9.35 36.33
C GLY A 498 -5.27 -9.52 35.32
N LEU A 499 -5.00 -10.74 34.89
CA LEU A 499 -3.97 -11.09 33.94
C LEU A 499 -4.53 -12.07 32.88
N ILE A 500 -4.14 -11.90 31.62
CA ILE A 500 -4.41 -12.90 30.59
C ILE A 500 -3.22 -13.84 30.52
N SER A 501 -3.41 -15.08 30.94
CA SER A 501 -2.42 -16.16 30.84
C SER A 501 -2.24 -16.62 29.40
N PHE A 502 -1.19 -17.40 29.12
CA PHE A 502 -1.02 -18.02 27.78
C PHE A 502 -2.17 -18.96 27.45
N GLU A 503 -2.74 -19.65 28.44
CA GLU A 503 -3.90 -20.52 28.28
C GLU A 503 -5.15 -19.75 27.90
N ASP A 504 -5.47 -18.65 28.61
CA ASP A 504 -6.60 -17.76 28.27
C ASP A 504 -6.48 -17.21 26.85
N PHE A 505 -5.26 -16.72 26.52
CA PHE A 505 -4.96 -16.17 25.20
C PHE A 505 -5.09 -17.24 24.11
N SER A 506 -4.57 -18.45 24.36
CA SER A 506 -4.67 -19.58 23.45
C SER A 506 -6.13 -20.02 23.24
N TYR A 507 -6.93 -20.03 24.31
CA TYR A 507 -8.35 -20.35 24.26
C TYR A 507 -9.12 -19.31 23.44
N MET A 508 -8.85 -18.02 23.67
CA MET A 508 -9.44 -16.95 22.87
C MET A 508 -9.17 -17.12 21.37
N ILE A 509 -7.93 -17.45 20.98
CA ILE A 509 -7.58 -17.66 19.57
C ILE A 509 -8.23 -18.91 18.99
N LYS A 510 -8.25 -20.02 19.75
CA LYS A 510 -8.82 -21.31 19.31
C LYS A 510 -10.36 -21.35 19.40
N GLY A 511 -10.96 -20.64 20.32
CA GLY A 511 -12.40 -20.60 20.53
C GLY A 511 -13.23 -20.05 19.37
N VAL A 512 -12.54 -19.57 18.32
CA VAL A 512 -13.12 -19.15 17.03
C VAL A 512 -13.67 -20.31 16.21
N ILE A 513 -13.25 -21.52 16.52
CA ILE A 513 -13.42 -22.70 15.67
C ILE A 513 -14.67 -23.49 16.06
N SER A 514 -15.24 -23.19 17.22
CA SER A 514 -16.33 -24.00 17.82
C SER A 514 -17.71 -23.39 17.67
N ASN A 515 -17.85 -22.25 17.02
CA ASN A 515 -19.14 -21.57 16.78
C ASN A 515 -19.31 -21.28 15.25
#